data_25b93e9936d2e424eb62215940c6aa4f
#
_entry.id   25b93e9936d2e424eb62215940c6aa4f
#
_cell.length_a   1.000
_cell.length_b   1.000
_cell.length_c   1.000
_cell.angle_alpha   90.00
_cell.angle_beta   90.00
_cell.angle_gamma   90.00
#
_symmetry.space_group_name_H-M   'P 1'
#
loop_
_entity.id
_entity.type
_entity.pdbx_description
1 polymer ?
#
loop_
_entity_poly.entity_id
_entity_poly.type
_entity_poly.pdbx_seq_one_letter_code
_entity_poly.pdbx_strand_id
1 'polypeptide(L)'
;NYYNNATGSGFVLKTQLYNIIKGHTTKSYDALKGLYRQTDSDNGFQDKYYEKDNTILDIYSEIATAKDPYNFTPGQKECGNYKNEGDCYNREHLIPQSVFSESSPMVSDPLHIWPTDGKVNGMRSNYPHGVVGNATYTSLNGSKLGSNLNSGYSAGYSGIVFEPIDEFKGDIARAYFYFATRYQENGIQSWTYAMFNKTKDKVFTDTFLKILMTWHLNDPVSDREKDINNLVYRYQGNRNPFIDHPEYAEKIWGSDLGTGDFEYQKRDDVSVYNATNRSIKVKLENNSKSIQKVSVFNFNGQLVNEVSNSSNQKEVEVNFKTPGVYIIKVVGKQMEINKRVVIK
;
A
#
# COMPACT_ATOMS: atom_id res chain seq x y z
N ASN A 1 2.06 -15.19 21.34
CA ASN A 1 2.11 -14.60 20.00
C ASN A 1 0.68 -14.41 19.48
N TYR A 2 0.35 -13.21 18.96
CA TYR A 2 -0.99 -12.83 18.52
C TYR A 2 -1.51 -13.70 17.36
N TYR A 3 -0.63 -14.16 16.46
CA TYR A 3 -0.94 -14.92 15.26
C TYR A 3 -0.63 -16.42 15.33
N ASN A 4 -0.52 -17.03 16.50
CA ASN A 4 -0.15 -18.46 16.65
C ASN A 4 -1.05 -19.42 15.85
N ASN A 5 -2.31 -19.07 15.64
CA ASN A 5 -3.28 -19.89 14.91
C ASN A 5 -3.32 -19.62 13.39
N ALA A 6 -2.47 -18.73 12.87
CA ALA A 6 -2.37 -18.40 11.44
C ALA A 6 -1.32 -19.31 10.76
N THR A 7 -1.65 -20.57 10.57
CA THR A 7 -0.72 -21.62 10.09
C THR A 7 -1.01 -22.12 8.68
N GLY A 8 -2.13 -21.72 8.09
CA GLY A 8 -2.59 -22.14 6.77
C GLY A 8 -2.01 -21.33 5.62
N SER A 9 -2.59 -21.52 4.43
CA SER A 9 -2.34 -20.75 3.21
C SER A 9 -3.65 -20.48 2.48
N GLY A 10 -3.63 -19.60 1.47
CA GLY A 10 -4.82 -19.25 0.70
C GLY A 10 -5.96 -18.76 1.60
N PHE A 11 -7.19 -19.04 1.23
CA PHE A 11 -8.36 -18.58 1.97
C PHE A 11 -8.56 -19.29 3.32
N VAL A 12 -7.86 -20.41 3.58
CA VAL A 12 -7.78 -21.01 4.93
C VAL A 12 -7.04 -20.07 5.86
N LEU A 13 -5.90 -19.53 5.44
CA LEU A 13 -5.15 -18.52 6.21
C LEU A 13 -6.00 -17.27 6.43
N LYS A 14 -6.69 -16.77 5.39
CA LYS A 14 -7.57 -15.61 5.50
C LYS A 14 -8.63 -15.80 6.59
N THR A 15 -9.27 -16.96 6.63
CA THR A 15 -10.28 -17.29 7.65
C THR A 15 -9.68 -17.45 9.04
N GLN A 16 -8.47 -17.99 9.16
CA GLN A 16 -7.74 -18.04 10.43
C GLN A 16 -7.43 -16.63 10.96
N LEU A 17 -6.97 -15.72 10.09
CA LEU A 17 -6.74 -14.30 10.43
C LEU A 17 -8.05 -13.62 10.83
N TYR A 18 -9.13 -13.82 10.07
CA TYR A 18 -10.46 -13.33 10.45
C TYR A 18 -10.82 -13.75 11.90
N ASN A 19 -10.65 -15.02 12.23
CA ASN A 19 -10.98 -15.52 13.58
C ASN A 19 -10.13 -14.88 14.70
N ILE A 20 -8.90 -14.47 14.39
CA ILE A 20 -8.01 -13.76 15.31
C ILE A 20 -8.45 -12.31 15.51
N ILE A 21 -8.83 -11.60 14.41
CA ILE A 21 -9.01 -10.14 14.42
C ILE A 21 -10.48 -9.69 14.54
N LYS A 22 -11.46 -10.59 14.46
CA LYS A 22 -12.91 -10.26 14.42
C LYS A 22 -13.48 -9.65 15.69
N GLY A 23 -12.83 -9.89 16.83
CA GLY A 23 -13.36 -9.59 18.17
C GLY A 23 -13.01 -8.21 18.70
N HIS A 24 -12.78 -7.19 17.86
CA HIS A 24 -12.40 -5.86 18.32
C HIS A 24 -13.55 -5.13 19.02
N THR A 25 -13.21 -4.23 19.93
CA THR A 25 -14.17 -3.35 20.60
C THR A 25 -14.60 -2.23 19.66
N THR A 26 -15.86 -2.26 19.24
CA THR A 26 -16.43 -1.20 18.41
C THR A 26 -16.58 0.10 19.19
N LYS A 27 -16.05 1.20 18.69
CA LYS A 27 -16.21 2.55 19.22
C LYS A 27 -17.21 3.33 18.36
N SER A 28 -17.65 4.49 18.82
CA SER A 28 -18.51 5.35 18.02
C SER A 28 -17.70 6.00 16.88
N TYR A 29 -18.37 6.35 15.79
CA TYR A 29 -17.74 7.06 14.67
C TYR A 29 -17.08 8.38 15.11
N ASP A 30 -17.71 9.09 16.05
CA ASP A 30 -17.16 10.37 16.55
C ASP A 30 -15.95 10.19 17.46
N ALA A 31 -15.77 9.01 18.07
CA ALA A 31 -14.59 8.69 18.88
C ALA A 31 -13.28 8.67 18.08
N LEU A 32 -13.33 8.50 16.73
CA LEU A 32 -12.16 8.60 15.86
C LEU A 32 -11.46 9.94 15.95
N LYS A 33 -12.20 11.04 16.11
CA LYS A 33 -11.62 12.37 16.32
C LYS A 33 -10.73 12.42 17.55
N GLY A 34 -11.18 11.79 18.63
CA GLY A 34 -10.40 11.66 19.86
C GLY A 34 -9.10 10.88 19.65
N LEU A 35 -9.13 9.81 18.84
CA LEU A 35 -7.96 9.01 18.49
C LEU A 35 -6.92 9.84 17.71
N TYR A 36 -7.34 10.61 16.71
CA TYR A 36 -6.43 11.45 15.91
C TYR A 36 -5.75 12.56 16.70
N ARG A 37 -6.40 13.02 17.79
CA ARG A 37 -5.89 14.09 18.67
C ARG A 37 -4.93 13.62 19.75
N GLN A 38 -4.80 12.29 19.98
CA GLN A 38 -3.94 11.76 21.03
C GLN A 38 -2.48 12.15 20.77
N THR A 39 -1.80 12.57 21.84
CA THR A 39 -0.42 13.07 21.79
C THR A 39 0.60 11.97 22.05
N ASP A 40 0.19 10.70 21.94
CA ASP A 40 1.09 9.56 22.11
C ASP A 40 2.26 9.64 21.13
N SER A 41 3.46 9.26 21.58
CA SER A 41 4.67 9.31 20.76
C SER A 41 4.60 8.42 19.53
N ASP A 42 3.73 7.41 19.54
CA ASP A 42 3.45 6.48 18.45
C ASP A 42 2.07 6.69 17.80
N ASN A 43 1.53 7.92 17.85
CA ASN A 43 0.33 8.24 17.10
C ASN A 43 0.65 8.45 15.61
N GLY A 44 0.51 7.39 14.81
CA GLY A 44 0.77 7.42 13.38
C GLY A 44 -0.24 8.20 12.54
N PHE A 45 -1.28 8.80 13.16
CA PHE A 45 -2.16 9.78 12.52
C PHE A 45 -1.64 11.21 12.59
N GLN A 46 -0.45 11.40 13.18
CA GLN A 46 0.24 12.69 13.24
C GLN A 46 1.60 12.57 12.56
N ASP A 47 2.04 13.64 11.90
CA ASP A 47 3.32 13.63 11.22
C ASP A 47 4.49 13.66 12.22
N LYS A 48 5.14 12.49 12.30
CA LYS A 48 6.38 12.22 13.02
C LYS A 48 7.44 11.62 12.09
N TYR A 49 7.16 11.54 10.80
CA TYR A 49 7.91 10.75 9.83
C TYR A 49 8.56 11.61 8.74
N TYR A 50 7.87 12.65 8.27
CA TYR A 50 8.29 13.53 7.17
C TYR A 50 8.81 14.86 7.71
N GLU A 51 7.99 15.91 7.85
CA GLU A 51 8.40 17.19 8.45
C GLU A 51 8.55 17.12 9.97
N LYS A 52 7.92 16.15 10.62
CA LYS A 52 7.95 15.91 12.07
C LYS A 52 7.37 17.07 12.88
N ASP A 53 6.35 17.71 12.35
CA ASP A 53 5.73 18.89 12.94
C ASP A 53 4.55 18.57 13.86
N ASN A 54 4.17 17.29 13.99
CA ASN A 54 3.06 16.75 14.77
C ASN A 54 1.68 17.27 14.31
N THR A 55 1.54 17.74 13.10
CA THR A 55 0.24 18.01 12.49
C THR A 55 -0.47 16.70 12.13
N ILE A 56 -1.72 16.76 11.71
CA ILE A 56 -2.41 15.57 11.16
C ILE A 56 -1.64 15.09 9.93
N LEU A 57 -1.21 13.83 9.94
CA LEU A 57 -0.64 13.22 8.76
C LEU A 57 -1.78 12.84 7.83
N ASP A 58 -2.01 13.68 6.85
CA ASP A 58 -3.05 13.57 5.85
C ASP A 58 -2.47 13.04 4.54
N ILE A 59 -2.81 11.82 4.17
CA ILE A 59 -2.30 11.15 2.96
C ILE A 59 -2.67 11.89 1.66
N TYR A 60 -3.55 12.90 1.72
CA TYR A 60 -3.98 13.69 0.58
C TYR A 60 -3.35 15.10 0.54
N SER A 61 -2.59 15.49 1.56
CA SER A 61 -1.79 16.73 1.58
C SER A 61 -0.29 16.49 1.74
N GLU A 62 0.11 15.37 2.34
CA GLU A 62 1.50 15.02 2.58
C GLU A 62 2.34 14.98 1.31
N ILE A 63 3.53 15.58 1.35
CA ILE A 63 4.56 15.51 0.31
C ILE A 63 5.84 14.91 0.92
N ALA A 64 6.06 13.63 0.76
CA ALA A 64 7.12 12.86 1.42
C ALA A 64 8.56 13.43 1.31
N THR A 65 8.83 14.37 0.41
CA THR A 65 10.17 14.91 0.13
C THR A 65 10.25 16.44 0.18
N ALA A 66 9.16 17.11 0.52
CA ALA A 66 9.06 18.56 0.54
C ALA A 66 8.03 18.99 1.59
N LYS A 67 7.94 20.28 1.85
CA LYS A 67 6.93 20.83 2.75
C LYS A 67 5.53 20.66 2.18
N ASP A 68 4.61 20.29 3.04
CA ASP A 68 3.19 20.20 2.73
C ASP A 68 2.59 21.52 2.25
N PRO A 69 1.65 21.49 1.29
CA PRO A 69 0.96 22.69 0.82
C PRO A 69 0.11 23.35 1.92
N TYR A 70 -0.37 22.58 2.88
CA TYR A 70 -1.10 23.01 4.07
C TYR A 70 -1.11 21.89 5.12
N ASN A 71 -1.31 22.27 6.39
CA ASN A 71 -1.30 21.36 7.52
C ASN A 71 -2.52 21.58 8.41
N PHE A 72 -2.91 20.55 9.15
CA PHE A 72 -3.99 20.60 10.13
C PHE A 72 -3.47 20.31 11.53
N THR A 73 -3.64 21.26 12.44
CA THR A 73 -3.38 20.99 13.85
C THR A 73 -4.43 20.03 14.40
N PRO A 74 -4.04 18.96 15.13
CA PRO A 74 -4.99 18.03 15.72
C PRO A 74 -6.09 18.72 16.54
N GLY A 75 -7.35 18.43 16.23
CA GLY A 75 -8.52 19.02 16.89
C GLY A 75 -8.94 20.40 16.39
N GLN A 76 -8.26 20.95 15.40
CA GLN A 76 -8.65 22.19 14.74
C GLN A 76 -9.08 21.91 13.30
N LYS A 77 -10.02 22.73 12.78
CA LYS A 77 -10.52 22.58 11.40
C LYS A 77 -11.10 21.19 11.09
N GLU A 78 -11.67 20.50 12.07
CA GLU A 78 -12.46 19.29 11.82
C GLU A 78 -13.81 19.68 11.24
N CYS A 79 -14.13 19.24 10.05
CA CYS A 79 -15.35 19.70 9.38
C CYS A 79 -16.05 18.64 8.53
N GLY A 80 -17.30 18.98 8.14
CA GLY A 80 -18.06 18.34 7.07
C GLY A 80 -18.24 19.23 5.85
N ASN A 81 -17.92 20.55 5.93
CA ASN A 81 -18.09 21.53 4.87
C ASN A 81 -16.75 22.13 4.47
N TYR A 82 -16.45 22.08 3.18
CA TYR A 82 -15.22 22.58 2.59
C TYR A 82 -15.51 23.20 1.22
N LYS A 83 -14.67 24.09 0.79
CA LYS A 83 -14.68 24.69 -0.56
C LYS A 83 -13.36 24.42 -1.28
N ASN A 84 -12.25 24.59 -0.57
CA ASN A 84 -10.90 24.45 -1.09
C ASN A 84 -10.12 23.39 -0.31
N GLU A 85 -9.02 22.91 -0.87
CA GLU A 85 -8.01 22.15 -0.14
C GLU A 85 -7.43 23.02 0.99
N GLY A 86 -7.14 22.43 2.15
CA GLY A 86 -6.67 23.13 3.33
C GLY A 86 -7.76 23.81 4.19
N ASP A 87 -9.03 23.78 3.78
CA ASP A 87 -10.11 24.36 4.58
C ASP A 87 -10.30 23.60 5.90
N CYS A 88 -10.35 22.27 5.83
CA CYS A 88 -10.54 21.40 6.98
C CYS A 88 -10.33 19.93 6.65
N TYR A 89 -10.10 19.09 7.67
CA TYR A 89 -10.03 17.65 7.50
C TYR A 89 -11.27 16.94 8.04
N ASN A 90 -11.57 15.81 7.44
CA ASN A 90 -12.62 14.91 7.87
C ASN A 90 -12.10 13.46 8.00
N ARG A 91 -12.95 12.46 7.92
CA ARG A 91 -12.63 11.04 8.07
C ARG A 91 -12.85 10.35 6.73
N GLU A 92 -11.75 10.00 6.07
CA GLU A 92 -11.75 9.24 4.83
C GLU A 92 -12.03 7.77 5.11
N HIS A 93 -13.10 7.23 4.53
CA HIS A 93 -13.32 5.81 4.45
C HIS A 93 -12.66 5.27 3.17
N LEU A 94 -11.49 4.61 3.29
CA LEU A 94 -10.79 4.03 2.14
C LEU A 94 -11.69 3.07 1.36
N ILE A 95 -12.50 2.29 2.05
CA ILE A 95 -13.66 1.60 1.49
C ILE A 95 -14.87 2.49 1.76
N PRO A 96 -15.54 3.06 0.73
CA PRO A 96 -16.62 4.02 0.93
C PRO A 96 -17.71 3.49 1.85
N GLN A 97 -18.14 4.30 2.82
CA GLN A 97 -19.14 3.88 3.82
C GLN A 97 -20.48 3.47 3.20
N SER A 98 -20.82 4.01 2.03
CA SER A 98 -22.00 3.62 1.27
C SER A 98 -21.98 2.16 0.81
N VAL A 99 -20.81 1.56 0.63
CA VAL A 99 -20.63 0.16 0.20
C VAL A 99 -21.23 -0.81 1.22
N PHE A 100 -21.09 -0.50 2.51
CA PHE A 100 -21.60 -1.30 3.63
C PHE A 100 -22.74 -0.60 4.39
N SER A 101 -23.41 0.38 3.75
CA SER A 101 -24.57 1.11 4.29
C SER A 101 -24.30 1.73 5.66
N GLU A 102 -23.10 2.32 5.85
CA GLU A 102 -22.66 2.97 7.09
C GLU A 102 -22.76 2.08 8.34
N SER A 103 -22.76 0.76 8.13
CA SER A 103 -23.02 -0.20 9.20
C SER A 103 -21.83 -0.34 10.15
N SER A 104 -22.13 -0.50 11.42
CA SER A 104 -21.16 -0.88 12.45
C SER A 104 -20.80 -2.38 12.30
N PRO A 105 -19.53 -2.76 12.59
CA PRO A 105 -18.45 -1.96 13.13
C PRO A 105 -17.61 -1.23 12.06
N MET A 106 -17.86 -1.45 10.75
CA MET A 106 -17.06 -0.92 9.65
C MET A 106 -16.96 0.62 9.69
N VAL A 107 -18.05 1.32 10.03
CA VAL A 107 -18.15 2.79 9.99
C VAL A 107 -17.22 3.52 10.98
N SER A 108 -16.59 2.80 11.90
CA SER A 108 -15.74 3.40 12.96
C SER A 108 -14.42 2.68 13.20
N ASP A 109 -13.95 1.88 12.24
CA ASP A 109 -12.69 1.14 12.36
C ASP A 109 -11.50 1.94 11.81
N PRO A 110 -10.59 2.44 12.67
CA PRO A 110 -9.46 3.29 12.25
C PRO A 110 -8.40 2.56 11.40
N LEU A 111 -8.45 1.24 11.26
CA LEU A 111 -7.55 0.51 10.36
C LEU A 111 -7.88 0.73 8.87
N HIS A 112 -9.01 1.38 8.56
CA HIS A 112 -9.35 1.80 7.20
C HIS A 112 -10.04 3.18 7.12
N ILE A 113 -10.09 3.93 8.23
CA ILE A 113 -10.67 5.27 8.27
C ILE A 113 -9.61 6.24 8.81
N TRP A 114 -9.16 7.15 7.95
CA TRP A 114 -8.04 8.03 8.26
C TRP A 114 -8.42 9.51 8.16
N PRO A 115 -7.75 10.40 8.91
CA PRO A 115 -7.96 11.82 8.75
C PRO A 115 -7.37 12.28 7.41
N THR A 116 -8.17 13.00 6.61
CA THR A 116 -7.73 13.55 5.32
C THR A 116 -8.41 14.85 5.01
N ASP A 117 -7.82 15.66 4.14
CA ASP A 117 -8.43 16.87 3.59
C ASP A 117 -9.86 16.63 3.10
N GLY A 118 -10.78 17.48 3.52
CA GLY A 118 -12.19 17.32 3.19
C GLY A 118 -12.49 17.52 1.71
N LYS A 119 -11.77 18.44 1.03
CA LYS A 119 -11.96 18.70 -0.40
C LYS A 119 -11.47 17.55 -1.24
N VAL A 120 -10.28 17.04 -0.97
CA VAL A 120 -9.71 15.91 -1.73
C VAL A 120 -10.52 14.64 -1.49
N ASN A 121 -10.91 14.36 -0.24
CA ASN A 121 -11.84 13.27 0.08
C ASN A 121 -13.17 13.42 -0.69
N GLY A 122 -13.73 14.61 -0.74
CA GLY A 122 -14.94 14.88 -1.54
C GLY A 122 -14.74 14.68 -3.03
N MET A 123 -13.58 15.03 -3.59
CA MET A 123 -13.25 14.76 -5.00
C MET A 123 -13.08 13.26 -5.25
N ARG A 124 -12.43 12.53 -4.34
CA ARG A 124 -12.34 11.07 -4.38
C ARG A 124 -13.72 10.43 -4.32
N SER A 125 -14.66 10.97 -3.54
CA SER A 125 -16.02 10.44 -3.45
C SER A 125 -16.05 8.92 -3.18
N ASN A 126 -16.83 8.16 -3.92
CA ASN A 126 -16.90 6.69 -3.83
C ASN A 126 -16.09 5.96 -4.93
N TYR A 127 -15.26 6.69 -5.67
CA TYR A 127 -14.45 6.06 -6.72
C TYR A 127 -13.43 5.09 -6.12
N PRO A 128 -13.17 3.94 -6.76
CA PRO A 128 -12.16 3.00 -6.31
C PRO A 128 -10.75 3.61 -6.41
N HIS A 129 -9.86 3.17 -5.54
CA HIS A 129 -8.45 3.45 -5.70
C HIS A 129 -7.88 2.66 -6.89
N GLY A 130 -7.06 3.31 -7.73
CA GLY A 130 -6.50 2.69 -8.93
C GLY A 130 -5.45 3.58 -9.58
N VAL A 131 -5.01 3.24 -10.78
CA VAL A 131 -3.98 3.97 -11.53
C VAL A 131 -4.62 4.90 -12.54
N VAL A 132 -4.38 6.20 -12.43
CA VAL A 132 -4.98 7.21 -13.30
C VAL A 132 -4.17 7.36 -14.60
N GLY A 133 -4.83 7.13 -15.74
CA GLY A 133 -4.26 7.39 -17.07
C GLY A 133 -4.42 8.86 -17.49
N ASN A 134 -5.65 9.37 -17.42
CA ASN A 134 -5.95 10.76 -17.73
C ASN A 134 -6.63 11.43 -16.55
N ALA A 135 -5.91 12.33 -15.88
CA ALA A 135 -6.41 13.05 -14.72
C ALA A 135 -7.41 14.14 -15.13
N THR A 136 -8.55 14.18 -14.44
CA THR A 136 -9.53 15.28 -14.51
C THR A 136 -9.40 16.23 -13.32
N TYR A 137 -8.76 15.76 -12.24
CA TYR A 137 -8.40 16.54 -11.05
C TYR A 137 -7.05 16.05 -10.54
N THR A 138 -6.23 16.98 -10.07
CA THR A 138 -4.98 16.69 -9.36
C THR A 138 -4.95 17.58 -8.12
N SER A 139 -4.79 16.98 -6.95
CA SER A 139 -4.64 17.68 -5.66
C SER A 139 -3.28 18.36 -5.55
N LEU A 140 -3.14 19.24 -4.57
CA LEU A 140 -1.89 19.98 -4.34
C LEU A 140 -0.71 19.05 -3.97
N ASN A 141 -0.96 17.88 -3.39
CA ASN A 141 0.09 16.88 -3.15
C ASN A 141 0.38 15.96 -4.34
N GLY A 142 -0.39 16.06 -5.42
CA GLY A 142 -0.20 15.25 -6.62
C GLY A 142 -1.08 14.00 -6.72
N SER A 143 -1.98 13.75 -5.75
CA SER A 143 -3.00 12.70 -5.89
C SER A 143 -3.97 13.05 -7.03
N LYS A 144 -4.50 12.04 -7.73
CA LYS A 144 -5.24 12.25 -8.99
C LYS A 144 -6.59 11.56 -8.98
N LEU A 145 -7.58 12.20 -9.63
CA LEU A 145 -8.84 11.57 -10.01
C LEU A 145 -8.93 11.57 -11.55
N GLY A 146 -9.34 10.47 -12.14
CA GLY A 146 -9.50 10.39 -13.59
C GLY A 146 -9.82 8.99 -14.09
N SER A 147 -9.81 8.78 -15.39
CA SER A 147 -10.01 7.46 -15.97
C SER A 147 -8.84 6.55 -15.65
N ASN A 148 -9.16 5.28 -15.33
CA ASN A 148 -8.13 4.26 -15.09
C ASN A 148 -7.22 4.12 -16.31
N LEU A 149 -5.92 3.92 -16.09
CA LEU A 149 -4.91 3.72 -17.14
C LEU A 149 -5.25 2.54 -18.05
N ASN A 150 -5.92 1.52 -17.52
CA ASN A 150 -6.39 0.32 -18.23
C ASN A 150 -5.30 -0.36 -19.06
N SER A 151 -4.09 -0.41 -18.54
CA SER A 151 -2.95 -1.12 -19.15
C SER A 151 -2.00 -1.65 -18.07
N GLY A 152 -1.09 -2.56 -18.42
CA GLY A 152 -0.18 -3.19 -17.48
C GLY A 152 -0.95 -3.86 -16.33
N TYR A 153 -0.52 -3.64 -15.09
CA TYR A 153 -1.18 -4.22 -13.90
C TYR A 153 -2.55 -3.61 -13.57
N SER A 154 -2.94 -2.49 -14.22
CA SER A 154 -4.26 -1.87 -14.06
C SER A 154 -5.24 -2.19 -15.20
N ALA A 155 -4.89 -3.09 -16.11
CA ALA A 155 -5.75 -3.50 -17.22
C ALA A 155 -7.04 -4.20 -16.74
N GLY A 156 -8.15 -3.98 -17.47
CA GLY A 156 -9.43 -4.67 -17.24
C GLY A 156 -10.49 -3.82 -16.52
N TYR A 157 -10.23 -2.55 -16.22
CA TYR A 157 -11.22 -1.60 -15.71
C TYR A 157 -11.12 -0.27 -16.46
N SER A 158 -12.24 0.25 -16.94
CA SER A 158 -12.31 1.48 -17.75
C SER A 158 -13.03 2.65 -17.05
N GLY A 159 -13.41 2.49 -15.78
CA GLY A 159 -14.08 3.54 -15.01
C GLY A 159 -13.14 4.58 -14.41
N ILE A 160 -13.74 5.50 -13.65
CA ILE A 160 -12.99 6.51 -12.90
C ILE A 160 -12.35 5.87 -11.65
N VAL A 161 -11.12 6.25 -11.37
CA VAL A 161 -10.35 5.84 -10.18
C VAL A 161 -9.69 7.04 -9.53
N PHE A 162 -9.35 6.89 -8.25
CA PHE A 162 -8.51 7.83 -7.52
C PHE A 162 -7.14 7.21 -7.26
N GLU A 163 -6.08 7.92 -7.60
CA GLU A 163 -4.70 7.50 -7.40
C GLU A 163 -4.02 8.38 -6.35
N PRO A 164 -3.67 7.85 -5.18
CA PRO A 164 -2.85 8.56 -4.19
C PRO A 164 -1.40 8.68 -4.69
N ILE A 165 -0.60 9.50 -4.03
CA ILE A 165 0.85 9.52 -4.26
C ILE A 165 1.47 8.15 -3.94
N ASP A 166 2.64 7.87 -4.50
CA ASP A 166 3.29 6.54 -4.41
C ASP A 166 3.56 6.12 -2.96
N GLU A 167 3.82 7.08 -2.08
CA GLU A 167 4.18 6.89 -0.68
C GLU A 167 3.11 6.16 0.16
N PHE A 168 1.83 6.28 -0.21
CA PHE A 168 0.71 5.69 0.54
C PHE A 168 -0.04 4.58 -0.20
N LYS A 169 0.47 4.15 -1.34
CA LYS A 169 -0.18 3.10 -2.14
C LYS A 169 -0.21 1.76 -1.42
N GLY A 170 0.90 1.37 -0.80
CA GLY A 170 1.01 0.16 0.00
C GLY A 170 0.15 0.20 1.26
N ASP A 171 0.15 1.35 1.95
CA ASP A 171 -0.67 1.58 3.15
C ASP A 171 -2.15 1.34 2.84
N ILE A 172 -2.64 1.93 1.74
CA ILE A 172 -4.02 1.76 1.27
C ILE A 172 -4.29 0.30 0.89
N ALA A 173 -3.37 -0.35 0.16
CA ALA A 173 -3.53 -1.75 -0.21
C ALA A 173 -3.67 -2.66 1.02
N ARG A 174 -2.85 -2.46 2.06
CA ARG A 174 -2.91 -3.21 3.31
C ARG A 174 -4.20 -2.94 4.10
N ALA A 175 -4.75 -1.74 4.02
CA ALA A 175 -6.06 -1.43 4.58
C ALA A 175 -7.19 -2.17 3.84
N TYR A 176 -7.14 -2.28 2.50
CA TYR A 176 -8.09 -3.08 1.73
C TYR A 176 -7.98 -4.58 2.05
N PHE A 177 -6.79 -5.15 2.16
CA PHE A 177 -6.60 -6.56 2.55
C PHE A 177 -7.12 -6.83 3.95
N TYR A 178 -6.87 -5.90 4.89
CA TYR A 178 -7.46 -5.96 6.22
C TYR A 178 -8.98 -5.98 6.17
N PHE A 179 -9.58 -5.03 5.47
CA PHE A 179 -11.03 -4.92 5.36
C PHE A 179 -11.66 -6.19 4.76
N ALA A 180 -11.10 -6.70 3.67
CA ALA A 180 -11.54 -7.92 3.03
C ALA A 180 -11.43 -9.16 3.95
N THR A 181 -10.49 -9.16 4.88
CA THR A 181 -10.29 -10.24 5.85
C THR A 181 -11.18 -10.06 7.07
N ARG A 182 -11.15 -8.88 7.69
CA ARG A 182 -11.89 -8.58 8.92
C ARG A 182 -13.39 -8.68 8.74
N TYR A 183 -13.89 -8.32 7.57
CA TYR A 183 -15.32 -8.23 7.30
C TYR A 183 -15.86 -9.32 6.36
N GLN A 184 -15.11 -10.42 6.18
CA GLN A 184 -15.51 -11.51 5.29
C GLN A 184 -16.88 -12.14 5.61
N GLU A 185 -17.30 -12.14 6.88
CA GLU A 185 -18.58 -12.68 7.33
C GLU A 185 -19.64 -11.58 7.57
N ASN A 186 -19.35 -10.32 7.22
CA ASN A 186 -20.29 -9.20 7.37
C ASN A 186 -21.12 -8.93 6.10
N GLY A 187 -21.19 -9.88 5.18
CA GLY A 187 -21.98 -9.74 3.96
C GLY A 187 -21.24 -9.17 2.76
N ILE A 188 -19.90 -9.14 2.80
CA ILE A 188 -19.03 -8.55 1.76
C ILE A 188 -19.34 -9.08 0.35
N GLN A 189 -19.79 -10.32 0.21
CA GLN A 189 -20.21 -10.94 -1.05
C GLN A 189 -21.49 -10.33 -1.65
N SER A 190 -22.26 -9.60 -0.85
CA SER A 190 -23.49 -8.93 -1.32
C SER A 190 -23.27 -7.45 -1.66
N TRP A 191 -22.18 -6.84 -1.21
CA TRP A 191 -21.91 -5.42 -1.40
C TRP A 191 -21.54 -5.10 -2.85
N THR A 192 -22.07 -3.99 -3.36
CA THR A 192 -21.80 -3.53 -4.72
C THR A 192 -20.72 -2.45 -4.69
N TYR A 193 -19.55 -2.79 -5.18
CA TYR A 193 -18.41 -1.90 -5.34
C TYR A 193 -17.56 -2.35 -6.53
N ALA A 194 -17.03 -1.43 -7.30
CA ALA A 194 -16.28 -1.76 -8.52
C ALA A 194 -15.08 -2.69 -8.27
N MET A 195 -14.50 -2.62 -7.07
CA MET A 195 -13.37 -3.46 -6.69
C MET A 195 -13.76 -4.89 -6.29
N PHE A 196 -15.05 -5.17 -6.00
CA PHE A 196 -15.49 -6.44 -5.42
C PHE A 196 -16.07 -7.40 -6.44
N ASN A 197 -15.69 -8.66 -6.34
CA ASN A 197 -16.11 -9.75 -7.24
C ASN A 197 -17.30 -10.56 -6.75
N LYS A 198 -17.99 -10.12 -5.67
CA LYS A 198 -19.13 -10.80 -5.07
C LYS A 198 -18.81 -12.16 -4.41
N THR A 199 -17.55 -12.38 -4.01
CA THR A 199 -17.17 -13.55 -3.19
C THR A 199 -16.62 -13.11 -1.84
N LYS A 200 -16.78 -13.93 -0.81
CA LYS A 200 -16.20 -13.64 0.52
C LYS A 200 -14.73 -14.06 0.64
N ASP A 201 -14.27 -14.96 -0.23
CA ASP A 201 -12.92 -15.50 -0.17
C ASP A 201 -11.94 -14.57 -0.90
N LYS A 202 -12.05 -14.45 -2.21
CA LYS A 202 -11.18 -13.59 -3.01
C LYS A 202 -11.49 -12.10 -2.81
N VAL A 203 -12.75 -11.73 -2.73
CA VAL A 203 -13.31 -10.38 -2.55
C VAL A 203 -13.04 -9.45 -3.74
N PHE A 204 -11.82 -9.33 -4.20
CA PHE A 204 -11.42 -8.38 -5.24
C PHE A 204 -11.58 -8.95 -6.66
N THR A 205 -11.95 -8.12 -7.62
CA THR A 205 -11.81 -8.45 -9.05
C THR A 205 -10.33 -8.58 -9.41
N ASP A 206 -10.02 -9.27 -10.52
CA ASP A 206 -8.64 -9.52 -10.92
C ASP A 206 -7.84 -8.24 -11.12
N THR A 207 -8.43 -7.23 -11.76
CA THR A 207 -7.80 -5.92 -11.97
C THR A 207 -7.43 -5.26 -10.66
N PHE A 208 -8.36 -5.14 -9.74
CA PHE A 208 -8.10 -4.44 -8.48
C PHE A 208 -7.20 -5.26 -7.54
N LEU A 209 -7.27 -6.57 -7.58
CA LEU A 209 -6.33 -7.41 -6.85
C LEU A 209 -4.88 -7.21 -7.36
N LYS A 210 -4.68 -7.13 -8.69
CA LYS A 210 -3.38 -6.84 -9.29
C LYS A 210 -2.87 -5.45 -8.88
N ILE A 211 -3.71 -4.43 -8.91
CA ILE A 211 -3.36 -3.07 -8.47
C ILE A 211 -2.92 -3.08 -7.00
N LEU A 212 -3.76 -3.60 -6.11
CA LEU A 212 -3.47 -3.63 -4.67
C LEU A 212 -2.22 -4.44 -4.34
N MET A 213 -2.03 -5.60 -4.98
CA MET A 213 -0.84 -6.42 -4.76
C MET A 213 0.42 -5.71 -5.28
N THR A 214 0.36 -5.08 -6.46
CA THR A 214 1.49 -4.30 -6.99
C THR A 214 1.85 -3.14 -6.06
N TRP A 215 0.87 -2.42 -5.54
CA TRP A 215 1.10 -1.35 -4.58
C TRP A 215 1.71 -1.86 -3.28
N HIS A 216 1.15 -2.93 -2.72
CA HIS A 216 1.68 -3.57 -1.51
C HIS A 216 3.15 -4.01 -1.64
N LEU A 217 3.52 -4.56 -2.81
CA LEU A 217 4.89 -5.03 -3.06
C LEU A 217 5.88 -3.89 -3.30
N ASN A 218 5.42 -2.79 -3.91
CA ASN A 218 6.28 -1.66 -4.27
C ASN A 218 6.46 -0.65 -3.14
N ASP A 219 5.51 -0.59 -2.21
CA ASP A 219 5.51 0.29 -1.05
C ASP A 219 5.48 -0.56 0.24
N PRO A 220 6.65 -0.90 0.79
CA PRO A 220 6.78 -1.72 2.00
C PRO A 220 6.22 -1.03 3.24
N VAL A 221 5.88 -1.85 4.26
CA VAL A 221 5.35 -1.37 5.54
C VAL A 221 6.24 -0.29 6.16
N SER A 222 5.67 0.88 6.36
CA SER A 222 6.30 2.05 6.98
C SER A 222 6.29 2.00 8.52
N ASP A 223 7.07 2.85 9.17
CA ASP A 223 7.02 3.01 10.63
C ASP A 223 5.70 3.66 11.06
N ARG A 224 5.12 4.56 10.23
CA ARG A 224 3.79 5.11 10.41
C ARG A 224 2.72 4.02 10.56
N GLU A 225 2.71 3.05 9.67
CA GLU A 225 1.73 1.95 9.72
C GLU A 225 1.89 1.09 10.98
N LYS A 226 3.13 0.79 11.38
CA LYS A 226 3.41 0.05 12.61
C LYS A 226 2.87 0.79 13.84
N ASP A 227 3.07 2.10 13.88
CA ASP A 227 2.60 2.95 14.97
C ASP A 227 1.06 3.03 14.97
N ILE A 228 0.41 3.23 13.82
CA ILE A 228 -1.05 3.12 13.71
C ILE A 228 -1.54 1.76 14.21
N ASN A 229 -0.91 0.67 13.79
CA ASN A 229 -1.32 -0.68 14.16
C ASN A 229 -1.19 -0.92 15.69
N ASN A 230 -0.14 -0.40 16.31
CA ASN A 230 0.06 -0.45 17.76
C ASN A 230 -0.96 0.42 18.51
N LEU A 231 -1.20 1.64 18.05
CA LEU A 231 -2.17 2.56 18.61
C LEU A 231 -3.58 1.97 18.55
N VAL A 232 -3.98 1.45 17.40
CA VAL A 232 -5.29 0.85 17.18
C VAL A 232 -5.47 -0.42 18.00
N TYR A 233 -4.43 -1.22 18.19
CA TYR A 233 -4.49 -2.36 19.12
C TYR A 233 -4.84 -1.94 20.55
N ARG A 234 -4.24 -0.86 21.05
CA ARG A 234 -4.60 -0.30 22.37
C ARG A 234 -6.01 0.28 22.40
N TYR A 235 -6.45 0.86 21.26
CA TYR A 235 -7.73 1.54 21.15
C TYR A 235 -8.93 0.57 21.06
N GLN A 236 -8.83 -0.47 20.24
CA GLN A 236 -9.95 -1.37 19.94
C GLN A 236 -9.64 -2.87 20.09
N GLY A 237 -8.39 -3.29 20.29
CA GLY A 237 -8.01 -4.65 20.65
C GLY A 237 -7.69 -5.59 19.48
N ASN A 238 -7.67 -5.11 18.24
CA ASN A 238 -7.20 -5.90 17.10
C ASN A 238 -6.12 -5.18 16.29
N ARG A 239 -5.50 -5.90 15.37
CA ARG A 239 -4.38 -5.44 14.54
C ARG A 239 -4.66 -5.72 13.07
N ASN A 240 -4.01 -4.97 12.20
CA ASN A 240 -3.94 -5.31 10.78
C ASN A 240 -2.82 -6.34 10.55
N PRO A 241 -3.16 -7.60 10.19
CA PRO A 241 -2.16 -8.64 9.99
C PRO A 241 -1.24 -8.39 8.79
N PHE A 242 -1.65 -7.58 7.83
CA PHE A 242 -0.85 -7.25 6.64
C PHE A 242 0.19 -6.15 6.89
N ILE A 243 0.14 -5.52 8.06
CA ILE A 243 1.21 -4.65 8.59
C ILE A 243 2.21 -5.49 9.38
N ASP A 244 1.74 -6.36 10.28
CA ASP A 244 2.61 -7.20 11.11
C ASP A 244 3.31 -8.30 10.31
N HIS A 245 2.62 -8.84 9.29
CA HIS A 245 3.04 -9.95 8.42
C HIS A 245 2.65 -9.65 6.97
N PRO A 246 3.36 -8.74 6.28
CA PRO A 246 3.02 -8.33 4.92
C PRO A 246 3.00 -9.51 3.94
N GLU A 247 3.79 -10.54 4.17
CA GLU A 247 3.80 -11.76 3.37
C GLU A 247 2.47 -12.54 3.36
N TYR A 248 1.56 -12.23 4.27
CA TYR A 248 0.23 -12.89 4.28
C TYR A 248 -0.63 -12.48 3.09
N ALA A 249 -0.44 -11.29 2.52
CA ALA A 249 -1.16 -10.88 1.32
C ALA A 249 -0.85 -11.84 0.15
N GLU A 250 0.42 -12.10 -0.09
CA GLU A 250 0.86 -13.05 -1.13
C GLU A 250 0.44 -14.49 -0.82
N LYS A 251 0.53 -14.91 0.44
CA LYS A 251 0.11 -16.25 0.86
C LYS A 251 -1.38 -16.50 0.67
N ILE A 252 -2.22 -15.44 0.72
CA ILE A 252 -3.67 -15.55 0.58
C ILE A 252 -4.10 -15.43 -0.89
N TRP A 253 -3.64 -14.41 -1.59
CA TRP A 253 -4.13 -14.06 -2.93
C TRP A 253 -3.14 -14.30 -4.07
N GLY A 254 -1.89 -14.68 -3.77
CA GLY A 254 -0.86 -14.83 -4.80
C GLY A 254 -1.21 -15.85 -5.88
N SER A 255 -1.87 -16.96 -5.53
CA SER A 255 -2.31 -17.98 -6.49
C SER A 255 -3.43 -17.50 -7.42
N ASP A 256 -4.22 -16.50 -6.99
CA ASP A 256 -5.35 -15.99 -7.77
C ASP A 256 -4.92 -14.97 -8.85
N LEU A 257 -3.68 -14.51 -8.80
CA LEU A 257 -3.13 -13.56 -9.76
C LEU A 257 -2.68 -14.22 -11.08
N GLY A 258 -2.78 -15.56 -11.17
CA GLY A 258 -2.39 -16.34 -12.35
C GLY A 258 -0.89 -16.54 -12.48
N THR A 259 -0.48 -17.73 -12.92
CA THR A 259 0.94 -18.13 -13.07
C THR A 259 1.69 -17.42 -14.21
N GLY A 260 1.05 -16.46 -14.91
CA GLY A 260 1.62 -15.78 -16.06
C GLY A 260 2.21 -14.39 -15.78
N ASP A 261 1.77 -13.68 -14.73
CA ASP A 261 2.15 -12.28 -14.51
C ASP A 261 2.93 -12.02 -13.20
N PHE A 262 2.95 -12.98 -12.29
CA PHE A 262 3.70 -12.91 -11.05
C PHE A 262 4.33 -14.27 -10.75
N GLU A 263 5.50 -14.54 -11.30
CA GLU A 263 6.34 -15.55 -10.67
C GLU A 263 6.66 -15.06 -9.26
N TYR A 264 6.14 -15.76 -8.24
CA TYR A 264 6.56 -15.62 -6.86
C TYR A 264 8.05 -15.91 -6.79
N GLN A 265 8.85 -14.86 -6.95
CA GLN A 265 10.27 -14.95 -6.66
C GLN A 265 10.45 -14.64 -5.18
N LYS A 266 10.77 -15.68 -4.44
CA LYS A 266 11.17 -15.59 -3.05
C LYS A 266 12.11 -14.38 -2.89
N ARG A 267 11.67 -13.31 -2.21
CA ARG A 267 12.43 -12.06 -2.02
C ARG A 267 13.81 -12.26 -1.39
N ASP A 268 14.07 -13.45 -0.86
CA ASP A 268 15.29 -13.82 -0.13
C ASP A 268 16.43 -14.31 -1.03
N ASP A 269 16.21 -14.46 -2.35
CA ASP A 269 17.25 -15.01 -3.23
C ASP A 269 18.25 -13.97 -3.75
N VAL A 270 17.89 -12.67 -3.78
CA VAL A 270 18.77 -11.58 -4.29
C VAL A 270 18.78 -10.39 -3.36
N SER A 271 19.92 -10.09 -2.77
CA SER A 271 20.19 -8.82 -2.09
C SER A 271 20.86 -7.83 -3.04
N VAL A 272 20.46 -6.57 -2.95
CA VAL A 272 21.06 -5.45 -3.67
C VAL A 272 21.44 -4.37 -2.68
N TYR A 273 22.69 -3.99 -2.66
CA TYR A 273 23.20 -2.96 -1.75
C TYR A 273 24.21 -2.04 -2.42
N ASN A 274 24.28 -0.80 -1.96
CA ASN A 274 25.26 0.15 -2.48
C ASN A 274 26.68 -0.29 -2.07
N ALA A 275 27.55 -0.50 -3.05
CA ALA A 275 28.97 -0.75 -2.82
C ALA A 275 29.75 0.57 -2.72
N THR A 276 29.37 1.57 -3.54
CA THR A 276 29.87 2.94 -3.51
C THR A 276 28.72 3.90 -3.84
N ASN A 277 29.01 5.22 -3.87
CA ASN A 277 28.02 6.21 -4.33
C ASN A 277 27.58 6.00 -5.80
N ARG A 278 28.34 5.23 -6.59
CA ARG A 278 28.10 4.99 -8.02
C ARG A 278 28.15 3.52 -8.43
N SER A 279 28.12 2.60 -7.48
CA SER A 279 28.03 1.18 -7.78
C SER A 279 27.14 0.45 -6.78
N ILE A 280 26.49 -0.59 -7.27
CA ILE A 280 25.75 -1.54 -6.44
C ILE A 280 26.36 -2.92 -6.60
N LYS A 281 26.18 -3.74 -5.57
CA LYS A 281 26.41 -5.17 -5.64
C LYS A 281 25.09 -5.91 -5.60
N VAL A 282 24.93 -6.83 -6.53
CA VAL A 282 23.82 -7.76 -6.65
C VAL A 282 24.31 -9.12 -6.22
N LYS A 283 23.80 -9.65 -5.11
CA LYS A 283 24.24 -10.92 -4.51
C LYS A 283 23.10 -11.91 -4.42
N LEU A 284 23.37 -13.17 -4.76
CA LEU A 284 22.45 -14.29 -4.51
C LEU A 284 22.68 -14.87 -3.12
N GLU A 285 21.62 -14.96 -2.35
CA GLU A 285 21.64 -15.58 -1.01
C GLU A 285 21.45 -17.12 -1.09
N ASN A 286 20.90 -17.62 -2.19
CA ASN A 286 20.66 -19.05 -2.37
C ASN A 286 21.84 -19.74 -3.11
N ASN A 287 22.34 -20.82 -2.52
CA ASN A 287 23.52 -21.55 -3.01
C ASN A 287 23.30 -22.38 -4.28
N SER A 288 22.07 -22.62 -4.70
CA SER A 288 21.72 -23.46 -5.86
C SER A 288 21.49 -22.67 -7.16
N LYS A 289 21.53 -21.33 -7.12
CA LYS A 289 21.27 -20.46 -8.28
C LYS A 289 22.51 -19.63 -8.63
N SER A 290 22.60 -19.16 -9.87
CA SER A 290 23.65 -18.25 -10.35
C SER A 290 23.04 -17.08 -11.11
N ILE A 291 23.65 -15.89 -10.99
CA ILE A 291 23.31 -14.74 -11.83
C ILE A 291 23.92 -14.99 -13.21
N GLN A 292 23.12 -14.85 -14.25
CA GLN A 292 23.60 -14.89 -15.65
C GLN A 292 23.80 -13.47 -16.19
N LYS A 293 22.89 -12.56 -15.84
CA LYS A 293 22.88 -11.21 -16.38
C LYS A 293 22.20 -10.23 -15.43
N VAL A 294 22.73 -9.01 -15.38
CA VAL A 294 22.08 -7.86 -14.73
C VAL A 294 21.94 -6.74 -15.76
N SER A 295 20.71 -6.39 -16.11
CA SER A 295 20.38 -5.28 -17.01
C SER A 295 19.87 -4.09 -16.20
N VAL A 296 20.28 -2.87 -16.55
CA VAL A 296 19.91 -1.63 -15.87
C VAL A 296 19.12 -0.75 -16.82
N PHE A 297 17.96 -0.32 -16.36
CA PHE A 297 17.09 0.57 -17.12
C PHE A 297 16.92 1.90 -16.39
N ASN A 298 16.87 3.00 -17.14
CA ASN A 298 16.47 4.28 -16.58
C ASN A 298 14.94 4.33 -16.38
N PHE A 299 14.46 5.42 -15.78
CA PHE A 299 13.04 5.60 -15.49
C PHE A 299 12.13 5.61 -16.74
N ASN A 300 12.70 5.88 -17.92
CA ASN A 300 11.99 5.82 -19.21
C ASN A 300 11.97 4.42 -19.85
N GLY A 301 12.46 3.41 -19.14
CA GLY A 301 12.53 2.03 -19.63
C GLY A 301 13.66 1.76 -20.63
N GLN A 302 14.59 2.71 -20.83
CA GLN A 302 15.73 2.53 -21.73
C GLN A 302 16.83 1.77 -21.03
N LEU A 303 17.39 0.76 -21.70
CA LEU A 303 18.56 0.02 -21.23
C LEU A 303 19.79 0.96 -21.22
N VAL A 304 20.38 1.17 -20.04
CA VAL A 304 21.54 2.09 -19.85
C VAL A 304 22.84 1.36 -19.50
N ASN A 305 22.73 0.13 -18.98
CA ASN A 305 23.88 -0.73 -18.71
C ASN A 305 23.46 -2.20 -18.70
N GLU A 306 24.40 -3.10 -19.02
CA GLU A 306 24.19 -4.55 -18.93
C GLU A 306 25.50 -5.23 -18.53
N VAL A 307 25.44 -6.11 -17.54
CA VAL A 307 26.57 -6.89 -17.05
C VAL A 307 26.23 -8.36 -17.19
N SER A 308 26.96 -9.07 -18.06
CA SER A 308 26.87 -10.53 -18.21
C SER A 308 27.86 -11.21 -17.27
N ASN A 309 27.39 -12.24 -16.57
CA ASN A 309 28.19 -13.02 -15.62
C ASN A 309 28.50 -14.41 -16.16
N SER A 310 29.49 -14.51 -17.02
CA SER A 310 29.95 -15.77 -17.64
C SER A 310 30.63 -16.73 -16.66
N SER A 311 31.07 -16.23 -15.50
CA SER A 311 31.81 -17.01 -14.50
C SER A 311 30.93 -17.60 -13.39
N ASN A 312 29.61 -17.53 -13.50
CA ASN A 312 28.64 -18.05 -12.53
C ASN A 312 28.88 -17.52 -11.09
N GLN A 313 29.41 -16.30 -10.95
CA GLN A 313 29.61 -15.69 -9.65
C GLN A 313 28.28 -15.40 -8.98
N LYS A 314 28.25 -15.54 -7.67
CA LYS A 314 27.06 -15.25 -6.84
C LYS A 314 26.85 -13.77 -6.58
N GLU A 315 27.85 -12.96 -6.87
CA GLU A 315 27.84 -11.51 -6.69
C GLU A 315 28.31 -10.82 -7.96
N VAL A 316 27.59 -9.81 -8.40
CA VAL A 316 27.90 -9.00 -9.58
C VAL A 316 27.89 -7.53 -9.17
N GLU A 317 28.93 -6.80 -9.50
CA GLU A 317 28.99 -5.35 -9.31
C GLU A 317 28.54 -4.62 -10.58
N VAL A 318 27.67 -3.63 -10.39
CA VAL A 318 27.11 -2.81 -11.46
C VAL A 318 27.45 -1.36 -11.20
N ASN A 319 28.12 -0.70 -12.15
CA ASN A 319 28.52 0.69 -12.07
C ASN A 319 27.55 1.61 -12.82
N PHE A 320 27.36 2.81 -12.31
CA PHE A 320 26.49 3.85 -12.85
C PHE A 320 27.28 5.09 -13.27
N LYS A 321 26.95 5.65 -14.42
CA LYS A 321 27.61 6.87 -14.93
C LYS A 321 27.05 8.13 -14.28
N THR A 322 25.77 8.14 -13.95
CA THR A 322 25.05 9.30 -13.39
C THR A 322 24.25 8.91 -12.16
N PRO A 323 24.07 9.84 -11.19
CA PRO A 323 23.07 9.68 -10.14
C PRO A 323 21.67 9.54 -10.72
N GLY A 324 20.78 8.89 -9.99
CA GLY A 324 19.39 8.76 -10.43
C GLY A 324 18.70 7.51 -9.89
N VAL A 325 17.45 7.34 -10.32
CA VAL A 325 16.65 6.15 -10.03
C VAL A 325 16.71 5.21 -11.23
N TYR A 326 17.01 3.94 -10.94
CA TYR A 326 17.14 2.91 -11.94
C TYR A 326 16.34 1.67 -11.57
N ILE A 327 15.94 0.91 -12.59
CA ILE A 327 15.39 -0.43 -12.44
C ILE A 327 16.48 -1.40 -12.88
N ILE A 328 16.83 -2.34 -12.02
CA ILE A 328 17.74 -3.43 -12.36
C ILE A 328 16.93 -4.72 -12.57
N LYS A 329 17.21 -5.40 -13.66
CA LYS A 329 16.67 -6.71 -14.00
C LYS A 329 17.77 -7.74 -13.85
N VAL A 330 17.61 -8.65 -12.88
CA VAL A 330 18.55 -9.74 -12.60
C VAL A 330 18.00 -11.01 -13.20
N VAL A 331 18.75 -11.61 -14.14
CA VAL A 331 18.38 -12.86 -14.79
C VAL A 331 19.36 -13.96 -14.39
N GLY A 332 18.84 -15.09 -13.99
CA GLY A 332 19.61 -16.29 -13.65
C GLY A 332 18.94 -17.56 -14.18
N LYS A 333 19.52 -18.71 -13.88
CA LYS A 333 18.92 -19.99 -14.27
C LYS A 333 17.59 -20.19 -13.51
N GLN A 334 16.47 -20.16 -14.23
CA GLN A 334 15.10 -20.22 -13.68
C GLN A 334 14.78 -19.06 -12.69
N MET A 335 15.31 -17.87 -12.97
CA MET A 335 15.11 -16.69 -12.11
C MET A 335 15.14 -15.42 -12.95
N GLU A 336 14.15 -14.55 -12.73
CA GLU A 336 14.13 -13.18 -13.22
C GLU A 336 13.59 -12.26 -12.10
N ILE A 337 14.37 -11.25 -11.70
CA ILE A 337 14.02 -10.33 -10.60
C ILE A 337 14.24 -8.89 -11.06
N ASN A 338 13.26 -8.03 -10.78
CA ASN A 338 13.37 -6.59 -10.98
C ASN A 338 13.48 -5.89 -9.63
N LYS A 339 14.44 -4.97 -9.49
CA LYS A 339 14.62 -4.14 -8.29
C LYS A 339 14.85 -2.69 -8.66
N ARG A 340 14.22 -1.77 -7.92
CA ARG A 340 14.51 -0.34 -7.99
C ARG A 340 15.72 -0.02 -7.13
N VAL A 341 16.65 0.80 -7.65
CA VAL A 341 17.83 1.29 -6.93
C VAL A 341 17.96 2.80 -7.09
N VAL A 342 18.45 3.45 -6.04
CA VAL A 342 18.75 4.89 -6.05
C VAL A 342 20.27 5.04 -5.95
N ILE A 343 20.85 5.73 -6.93
CA ILE A 343 22.28 6.05 -7.02
C ILE A 343 22.44 7.52 -6.67
N LYS A 344 23.31 7.81 -5.70
CA LYS A 344 23.58 9.17 -5.20
C LYS A 344 24.71 9.85 -5.95
#